data_9ce66a8146894340b330d6383b710798
#
_entry.id   9ce66a8146894340b330d6383b710798
#
_cell.length_a   1.000
_cell.length_b   1.000
_cell.length_c   1.000
_cell.angle_alpha   90.00
_cell.angle_beta   90.00
_cell.angle_gamma   90.00
#
_symmetry.space_group_name_H-M   'P 1'
#
loop_
_entity.id
_entity.type
_entity.pdbx_description
1 polymer ?
#
loop_
_entity_poly.entity_id
_entity_poly.type
_entity_poly.pdbx_seq_one_letter_code
_entity_poly.pdbx_strand_id
1 'polypeptide(L)'
;MRTIRGGAFEKAAITHLTFKGLKPPIGDKPVDYMVYQMEIFPGNPYCPMGHFNTEWSLEGPGPYHMNLDLFPAVRVEEDLEKMKKLMDGVADLFSRDRVKMREGLDEHYGMEHWDFPLATKVGCKLLNLRDAEIDLFIKAYHTFFEGYLDIIARRKNTPTAEADNKLKLRRNSKWLEYITIKDKAVRLGLDAGIPPQVLIALSFPPSAEF
;
A
#
# COMPACT_ATOMS: atom_id res chain seq x y z
N MET A 1 0.21 -15.31 7.35
CA MET A 1 0.24 -14.81 5.96
C MET A 1 -0.55 -15.73 5.05
N ARG A 2 -1.19 -15.17 4.03
CA ARG A 2 -1.92 -15.89 2.99
C ARG A 2 -1.58 -15.29 1.62
N THR A 3 -1.26 -16.14 0.64
CA THR A 3 -1.02 -15.71 -0.75
C THR A 3 -2.06 -16.36 -1.65
N ILE A 4 -2.66 -15.58 -2.52
CA ILE A 4 -3.68 -15.99 -3.49
C ILE A 4 -3.14 -15.70 -4.89
N ARG A 5 -3.39 -16.64 -5.82
CA ARG A 5 -3.05 -16.51 -7.26
C ARG A 5 -4.22 -16.95 -8.10
N GLY A 6 -4.34 -16.36 -9.28
CA GLY A 6 -5.38 -16.69 -10.25
C GLY A 6 -6.47 -15.62 -10.38
N GLY A 7 -7.37 -15.82 -11.34
CA GLY A 7 -8.36 -14.81 -11.71
C GLY A 7 -7.70 -13.51 -12.20
N ALA A 8 -8.05 -12.39 -11.59
CA ALA A 8 -7.48 -11.09 -11.94
C ALA A 8 -6.05 -10.86 -11.37
N PHE A 9 -5.56 -11.73 -10.48
CA PHE A 9 -4.34 -11.49 -9.73
C PHE A 9 -3.23 -12.48 -10.07
N GLU A 10 -2.07 -11.96 -10.48
CA GLU A 10 -0.85 -12.77 -10.51
C GLU A 10 -0.42 -13.14 -9.09
N LYS A 11 -0.57 -12.20 -8.17
CA LYS A 11 -0.39 -12.41 -6.73
C LYS A 11 -1.23 -11.40 -5.93
N ALA A 12 -1.90 -11.87 -4.90
CA ALA A 12 -2.39 -11.04 -3.81
C ALA A 12 -1.90 -11.66 -2.50
N ALA A 13 -1.18 -10.91 -1.72
CA ALA A 13 -0.66 -11.36 -0.44
C ALA A 13 -1.27 -10.56 0.69
N ILE A 14 -1.71 -11.26 1.73
CA ILE A 14 -2.26 -10.68 2.96
C ILE A 14 -1.41 -11.19 4.10
N THR A 15 -0.93 -10.29 4.92
CA THR A 15 -0.19 -10.65 6.12
C THR A 15 -0.74 -9.96 7.35
N HIS A 16 -0.58 -10.64 8.46
CA HIS A 16 -0.84 -10.15 9.79
C HIS A 16 0.37 -10.53 10.63
N LEU A 17 1.10 -9.54 11.10
CA LEU A 17 2.31 -9.70 11.89
C LEU A 17 2.11 -9.04 13.24
N THR A 18 2.54 -9.73 14.29
CA THR A 18 2.63 -9.18 15.63
C THR A 18 4.09 -9.18 16.04
N PHE A 19 4.62 -8.01 16.30
CA PHE A 19 5.94 -7.84 16.89
C PHE A 19 5.79 -7.66 18.39
N LYS A 20 6.56 -8.41 19.16
CA LYS A 20 6.60 -8.28 20.61
C LYS A 20 7.88 -7.61 21.05
N GLY A 21 7.75 -6.63 21.95
CA GLY A 21 8.89 -5.93 22.51
C GLY A 21 9.72 -5.19 21.45
N LEU A 22 9.10 -4.70 20.39
CA LEU A 22 9.79 -3.93 19.35
C LEU A 22 10.26 -2.61 19.93
N LYS A 23 11.56 -2.30 19.77
CA LYS A 23 12.06 -0.96 20.05
C LYS A 23 11.67 -0.03 18.91
N PRO A 24 10.75 0.92 19.12
CA PRO A 24 10.38 1.86 18.08
C PRO A 24 11.56 2.77 17.73
N PRO A 25 11.62 3.32 16.51
CA PRO A 25 12.65 4.29 16.14
C PRO A 25 12.55 5.59 16.95
N ILE A 26 11.45 5.83 17.65
CA ILE A 26 11.22 7.00 18.51
C ILE A 26 10.67 6.50 19.85
N GLY A 27 11.45 6.65 20.92
CA GLY A 27 11.09 6.27 22.29
C GLY A 27 11.96 5.15 22.86
N ASP A 28 12.02 5.05 24.17
CA ASP A 28 12.94 4.14 24.88
C ASP A 28 12.30 2.83 25.32
N LYS A 29 10.98 2.71 25.22
CA LYS A 29 10.25 1.53 25.71
C LYS A 29 9.90 0.58 24.55
N PRO A 30 10.21 -0.72 24.70
CA PRO A 30 9.70 -1.71 23.77
C PRO A 30 8.17 -1.70 23.77
N VAL A 31 7.55 -1.84 22.59
CA VAL A 31 6.10 -1.91 22.43
C VAL A 31 5.71 -3.16 21.64
N ASP A 32 4.55 -3.71 21.96
CA ASP A 32 3.92 -4.70 21.12
C ASP A 32 3.18 -4.00 19.98
N TYR A 33 3.45 -4.45 18.75
CA TYR A 33 3.00 -3.78 17.56
C TYR A 33 2.38 -4.75 16.56
N MET A 34 1.28 -4.36 15.95
CA MET A 34 0.59 -5.15 14.94
C MET A 34 0.63 -4.46 13.58
N VAL A 35 0.92 -5.25 12.56
CA VAL A 35 0.88 -4.82 11.14
C VAL A 35 -0.10 -5.72 10.40
N TYR A 36 -1.05 -5.12 9.69
CA TYR A 36 -1.88 -5.78 8.71
C TYR A 36 -1.61 -5.15 7.35
N GLN A 37 -1.15 -5.97 6.42
CA GLN A 37 -0.70 -5.50 5.12
C GLN A 37 -1.26 -6.38 4.01
N MET A 38 -1.71 -5.72 2.93
CA MET A 38 -2.02 -6.39 1.66
C MET A 38 -1.23 -5.76 0.53
N GLU A 39 -0.68 -6.61 -0.32
CA GLU A 39 -0.05 -6.22 -1.57
C GLU A 39 -0.64 -7.03 -2.70
N ILE A 40 -1.23 -6.34 -3.65
CA ILE A 40 -2.02 -6.95 -4.71
C ILE A 40 -1.39 -6.60 -6.06
N PHE A 41 -0.92 -7.62 -6.76
CA PHE A 41 -0.29 -7.53 -8.09
C PHE A 41 -1.26 -8.10 -9.14
N PRO A 42 -2.03 -7.24 -9.84
CA PRO A 42 -2.93 -7.68 -10.89
C PRO A 42 -2.17 -8.18 -12.13
N GLY A 43 -2.78 -9.11 -12.86
CA GLY A 43 -2.25 -9.60 -14.13
C GLY A 43 -2.34 -8.56 -15.26
N ASN A 44 -3.46 -7.83 -15.32
CA ASN A 44 -3.69 -6.84 -16.36
C ASN A 44 -2.97 -5.51 -16.05
N PRO A 45 -2.15 -4.94 -16.97
CA PRO A 45 -1.45 -3.67 -16.78
C PRO A 45 -2.33 -2.46 -16.50
N TYR A 46 -3.59 -2.48 -16.92
CA TYR A 46 -4.59 -1.45 -16.67
C TYR A 46 -5.19 -1.50 -15.25
N CYS A 47 -4.93 -2.59 -14.54
CA CYS A 47 -5.24 -2.70 -13.11
C CYS A 47 -4.04 -2.21 -12.30
N PRO A 48 -4.18 -1.19 -11.44
CA PRO A 48 -3.07 -0.74 -10.62
C PRO A 48 -2.70 -1.79 -9.57
N MET A 49 -1.44 -1.86 -9.19
CA MET A 49 -1.03 -2.52 -7.97
C MET A 49 -1.67 -1.78 -6.78
N GLY A 50 -2.23 -2.52 -5.85
CA GLY A 50 -2.81 -1.97 -4.62
C GLY A 50 -1.90 -2.25 -3.43
N HIS A 51 -1.60 -1.21 -2.66
CA HIS A 51 -0.87 -1.32 -1.40
C HIS A 51 -1.74 -0.83 -0.24
N PHE A 52 -1.88 -1.70 0.76
CA PHE A 52 -2.70 -1.48 1.94
C PHE A 52 -1.85 -1.81 3.16
N ASN A 53 -1.36 -0.82 3.83
CA ASN A 53 -0.63 -0.99 5.08
C ASN A 53 -1.36 -0.32 6.22
N THR A 54 -1.57 -1.06 7.30
CA THR A 54 -2.15 -0.56 8.54
C THR A 54 -1.36 -1.10 9.72
N GLU A 55 -1.12 -0.25 10.69
CA GLU A 55 -0.26 -0.55 11.82
C GLU A 55 -0.84 0.06 13.09
N TRP A 56 -0.70 -0.63 14.22
CA TRP A 56 -1.10 -0.09 15.54
C TRP A 56 -0.35 -0.74 16.70
N SER A 57 -0.21 0.03 17.79
CA SER A 57 0.28 -0.48 19.05
C SER A 57 -0.77 -1.36 19.73
N LEU A 58 -0.34 -2.44 20.38
CA LEU A 58 -1.20 -3.30 21.21
C LEU A 58 -1.22 -2.84 22.68
N GLU A 59 -0.39 -1.87 23.04
CA GLU A 59 -0.25 -1.37 24.40
C GLU A 59 -0.96 -0.02 24.56
N GLY A 60 -2.30 -0.03 24.61
CA GLY A 60 -3.09 1.18 24.86
C GLY A 60 -3.75 1.79 23.64
N PRO A 61 -4.41 2.97 23.81
CA PRO A 61 -5.24 3.59 22.79
C PRO A 61 -4.40 4.20 21.66
N GLY A 62 -4.26 3.47 20.55
CA GLY A 62 -3.44 3.91 19.42
C GLY A 62 -1.93 3.93 19.75
N PRO A 63 -1.08 4.56 18.96
CA PRO A 63 -1.45 5.18 17.69
C PRO A 63 -1.78 4.16 16.59
N TYR A 64 -2.67 4.57 15.67
CA TYR A 64 -2.96 3.84 14.43
C TYR A 64 -2.29 4.58 13.27
N HIS A 65 -1.70 3.80 12.35
CA HIS A 65 -1.09 4.31 11.13
C HIS A 65 -1.67 3.62 9.92
N MET A 66 -1.77 4.34 8.81
CA MET A 66 -2.28 3.80 7.56
C MET A 66 -1.58 4.44 6.37
N ASN A 67 -1.17 3.60 5.42
CA ASN A 67 -0.69 4.03 4.12
C ASN A 67 -1.43 3.23 3.04
N LEU A 68 -2.25 3.91 2.27
CA LEU A 68 -3.00 3.34 1.16
C LEU A 68 -2.68 4.12 -0.10
N ASP A 69 -2.27 3.43 -1.16
CA ASP A 69 -2.19 4.05 -2.49
C ASP A 69 -2.25 3.01 -3.62
N LEU A 70 -2.40 3.50 -4.85
CA LEU A 70 -2.42 2.73 -6.07
C LEU A 70 -1.16 3.03 -6.88
N PHE A 71 -0.61 1.99 -7.50
CA PHE A 71 0.58 2.09 -8.35
C PHE A 71 0.28 1.52 -9.73
N PRO A 72 -0.24 2.35 -10.67
CA PRO A 72 -0.57 1.92 -12.03
C PRO A 72 0.67 1.66 -12.86
N ALA A 73 0.61 0.67 -13.73
CA ALA A 73 1.54 0.50 -14.83
C ALA A 73 1.10 1.35 -16.04
N VAL A 74 -0.13 1.16 -16.47
CA VAL A 74 -0.81 2.05 -17.41
C VAL A 74 -1.75 2.94 -16.63
N ARG A 75 -1.56 4.26 -16.72
CA ARG A 75 -2.40 5.22 -16.01
C ARG A 75 -3.74 5.36 -16.72
N VAL A 76 -4.82 5.19 -15.97
CA VAL A 76 -6.20 5.47 -16.40
C VAL A 76 -6.72 6.60 -15.52
N GLU A 77 -6.64 7.82 -16.01
CA GLU A 77 -6.93 9.03 -15.21
C GLU A 77 -8.36 9.03 -14.65
N GLU A 78 -9.34 8.54 -15.41
CA GLU A 78 -10.72 8.40 -14.94
C GLU A 78 -10.83 7.56 -13.64
N ASP A 79 -10.06 6.46 -13.55
CA ASP A 79 -10.08 5.57 -12.40
C ASP A 79 -9.39 6.24 -11.19
N LEU A 80 -8.29 6.93 -11.43
CA LEU A 80 -7.56 7.65 -10.40
C LEU A 80 -8.38 8.82 -9.84
N GLU A 81 -9.02 9.61 -10.71
CA GLU A 81 -9.89 10.70 -10.28
C GLU A 81 -11.12 10.19 -9.50
N LYS A 82 -11.71 9.05 -9.92
CA LYS A 82 -12.79 8.43 -9.17
C LYS A 82 -12.35 8.00 -7.78
N MET A 83 -11.20 7.33 -7.67
CA MET A 83 -10.63 6.92 -6.37
C MET A 83 -10.35 8.12 -5.49
N LYS A 84 -9.73 9.17 -6.06
CA LYS A 84 -9.45 10.41 -5.34
C LYS A 84 -10.72 11.05 -4.78
N LYS A 85 -11.80 11.13 -5.58
CA LYS A 85 -13.10 11.65 -5.12
C LYS A 85 -13.70 10.83 -3.98
N LEU A 86 -13.59 9.51 -4.02
CA LEU A 86 -14.04 8.65 -2.92
C LEU A 86 -13.29 8.96 -1.63
N MET A 87 -11.98 9.11 -1.69
CA MET A 87 -11.15 9.44 -0.53
C MET A 87 -11.32 10.89 -0.07
N ASP A 88 -11.62 11.82 -0.98
CA ASP A 88 -12.01 13.19 -0.64
C ASP A 88 -13.33 13.21 0.15
N GLY A 89 -14.28 12.35 -0.24
CA GLY A 89 -15.53 12.18 0.52
C GLY A 89 -15.31 11.65 1.94
N VAL A 90 -14.31 10.78 2.14
CA VAL A 90 -13.91 10.36 3.49
C VAL A 90 -13.32 11.54 4.27
N ALA A 91 -12.43 12.32 3.66
CA ALA A 91 -11.85 13.50 4.29
C ALA A 91 -12.95 14.48 4.76
N ASP A 92 -13.91 14.79 3.88
CA ASP A 92 -15.03 15.69 4.18
C ASP A 92 -15.90 15.17 5.32
N LEU A 93 -16.24 13.87 5.29
CA LEU A 93 -17.07 13.23 6.33
C LEU A 93 -16.47 13.40 7.74
N PHE A 94 -15.14 13.40 7.85
CA PHE A 94 -14.43 13.54 9.12
C PHE A 94 -13.79 14.92 9.32
N SER A 95 -14.17 15.91 8.50
CA SER A 95 -13.65 17.28 8.54
C SER A 95 -12.11 17.34 8.48
N ARG A 96 -11.52 16.47 7.65
CA ARG A 96 -10.08 16.41 7.41
C ARG A 96 -9.69 17.21 6.18
N ASP A 97 -8.50 17.78 6.24
CA ASP A 97 -7.88 18.41 5.08
C ASP A 97 -7.50 17.35 4.04
N ARG A 98 -8.09 17.44 2.85
CA ARG A 98 -7.88 16.49 1.75
C ARG A 98 -6.42 16.42 1.29
N VAL A 99 -5.69 17.55 1.34
CA VAL A 99 -4.28 17.62 0.94
C VAL A 99 -3.40 16.96 2.00
N LYS A 100 -3.63 17.30 3.28
CA LYS A 100 -2.88 16.73 4.41
C LYS A 100 -3.07 15.21 4.54
N MET A 101 -4.24 14.68 4.19
CA MET A 101 -4.45 13.22 4.17
C MET A 101 -3.54 12.47 3.20
N ARG A 102 -2.94 13.17 2.21
CA ARG A 102 -2.06 12.61 1.18
C ARG A 102 -0.63 13.10 1.29
N GLU A 103 -0.36 13.97 2.25
CA GLU A 103 0.95 14.57 2.43
C GLU A 103 2.03 13.51 2.66
N GLY A 104 3.14 13.63 1.94
CA GLY A 104 4.27 12.73 2.03
C GLY A 104 4.07 11.33 1.42
N LEU A 105 2.99 11.07 0.64
CA LEU A 105 2.86 9.81 -0.10
C LEU A 105 3.91 9.67 -1.20
N ASP A 106 4.19 10.73 -1.94
CA ASP A 106 5.22 10.77 -2.98
C ASP A 106 6.63 10.61 -2.39
N GLU A 107 6.93 11.29 -1.30
CA GLU A 107 8.18 11.08 -0.58
C GLU A 107 8.30 9.64 -0.06
N HIS A 108 7.21 9.10 0.48
CA HIS A 108 7.18 7.74 1.02
C HIS A 108 7.45 6.69 -0.06
N TYR A 109 6.74 6.76 -1.20
CA TYR A 109 6.83 5.77 -2.29
C TYR A 109 7.66 6.24 -3.50
N GLY A 110 8.55 7.18 -3.33
CA GLY A 110 9.46 7.71 -4.35
C GLY A 110 10.92 7.43 -4.02
N MET A 111 11.76 7.45 -5.05
CA MET A 111 13.23 7.45 -4.95
C MET A 111 13.73 8.71 -5.67
N GLU A 112 14.81 9.31 -5.16
CA GLU A 112 15.35 10.58 -5.72
C GLU A 112 15.77 10.48 -7.18
N HIS A 113 16.24 9.31 -7.61
CA HIS A 113 16.73 9.06 -8.97
C HIS A 113 15.64 8.60 -9.95
N TRP A 114 14.37 8.51 -9.52
CA TRP A 114 13.28 8.18 -10.43
C TRP A 114 12.73 9.42 -11.13
N ASP A 115 12.47 9.28 -12.44
CA ASP A 115 11.85 10.35 -13.26
C ASP A 115 10.45 10.70 -12.79
N PHE A 116 9.74 9.73 -12.16
CA PHE A 116 8.40 9.91 -11.62
C PHE A 116 8.15 9.00 -10.42
N PRO A 117 7.35 9.45 -9.43
CA PRO A 117 7.02 8.65 -8.26
C PRO A 117 6.10 7.48 -8.62
N LEU A 118 6.14 6.41 -7.82
CA LEU A 118 5.15 5.33 -7.91
C LEU A 118 3.77 5.78 -7.42
N ALA A 119 3.74 6.61 -6.39
CA ALA A 119 2.53 7.06 -5.74
C ALA A 119 1.62 7.85 -6.70
N THR A 120 0.33 7.55 -6.65
CA THR A 120 -0.70 8.33 -7.36
C THR A 120 -1.32 9.42 -6.50
N LYS A 121 -1.16 9.32 -5.19
CA LYS A 121 -1.76 10.22 -4.18
C LYS A 121 -3.29 10.23 -4.21
N VAL A 122 -3.88 9.10 -4.61
CA VAL A 122 -5.35 8.93 -4.59
C VAL A 122 -5.85 8.34 -3.28
N GLY A 123 -4.97 7.71 -2.53
CA GLY A 123 -5.25 7.13 -1.22
C GLY A 123 -5.05 8.09 -0.06
N CYS A 124 -4.44 7.61 1.01
CA CYS A 124 -4.14 8.41 2.19
C CYS A 124 -2.90 7.91 2.94
N LYS A 125 -2.29 8.84 3.69
CA LYS A 125 -1.27 8.56 4.71
C LYS A 125 -1.76 9.17 6.03
N LEU A 126 -2.27 8.34 6.91
CA LEU A 126 -2.79 8.73 8.21
C LEU A 126 -1.83 8.24 9.29
N LEU A 127 -1.31 9.14 10.07
CA LEU A 127 -0.32 8.84 11.12
C LEU A 127 -0.81 9.33 12.47
N ASN A 128 -0.47 8.57 13.52
CA ASN A 128 -0.72 8.92 14.91
C ASN A 128 -2.21 9.12 15.27
N LEU A 129 -3.11 8.41 14.55
CA LEU A 129 -4.53 8.44 14.90
C LEU A 129 -4.74 7.84 16.31
N ARG A 130 -5.71 8.37 17.05
CA ARG A 130 -6.12 7.91 18.38
C ARG A 130 -7.44 7.16 18.29
N ASP A 131 -7.83 6.50 19.37
CA ASP A 131 -9.09 5.73 19.42
C ASP A 131 -10.32 6.56 19.04
N ALA A 132 -10.35 7.85 19.38
CA ALA A 132 -11.41 8.76 18.95
C ALA A 132 -11.51 8.94 17.42
N GLU A 133 -10.51 8.49 16.67
CA GLU A 133 -10.42 8.61 15.21
C GLU A 133 -10.50 7.24 14.50
N ILE A 134 -10.84 6.18 15.24
CA ILE A 134 -10.92 4.83 14.70
C ILE A 134 -11.94 4.69 13.57
N ASP A 135 -13.03 5.46 13.63
CA ASP A 135 -14.05 5.45 12.58
C ASP A 135 -13.51 6.01 11.25
N LEU A 136 -12.67 7.05 11.32
CA LEU A 136 -11.94 7.56 10.15
C LEU A 136 -11.02 6.47 9.57
N PHE A 137 -10.25 5.79 10.42
CA PHE A 137 -9.35 4.72 10.02
C PHE A 137 -10.10 3.60 9.30
N ILE A 138 -11.18 3.09 9.89
CA ILE A 138 -12.00 2.01 9.32
C ILE A 138 -12.65 2.47 8.01
N LYS A 139 -13.25 3.66 8.00
CA LYS A 139 -13.94 4.19 6.82
C LYS A 139 -12.99 4.42 5.65
N ALA A 140 -11.81 4.98 5.90
CA ALA A 140 -10.79 5.19 4.87
C ALA A 140 -10.36 3.86 4.23
N TYR A 141 -10.07 2.86 5.07
CA TYR A 141 -9.68 1.53 4.59
C TYR A 141 -10.76 0.89 3.71
N HIS A 142 -11.99 0.81 4.19
CA HIS A 142 -13.09 0.19 3.45
C HIS A 142 -13.41 0.93 2.16
N THR A 143 -13.47 2.27 2.20
CA THR A 143 -13.75 3.06 0.99
C THR A 143 -12.68 2.86 -0.07
N PHE A 144 -11.40 2.85 0.33
CA PHE A 144 -10.30 2.63 -0.59
C PHE A 144 -10.33 1.21 -1.17
N PHE A 145 -10.58 0.19 -0.34
CA PHE A 145 -10.63 -1.20 -0.77
C PHE A 145 -11.78 -1.47 -1.74
N GLU A 146 -12.98 -0.98 -1.47
CA GLU A 146 -14.14 -1.11 -2.35
C GLU A 146 -13.91 -0.39 -3.69
N GLY A 147 -13.36 0.82 -3.66
CA GLY A 147 -12.97 1.56 -4.86
C GLY A 147 -11.92 0.84 -5.70
N TYR A 148 -10.95 0.21 -5.04
CA TYR A 148 -9.95 -0.62 -5.71
C TYR A 148 -10.57 -1.84 -6.40
N LEU A 149 -11.45 -2.56 -5.72
CA LEU A 149 -12.14 -3.72 -6.31
C LEU A 149 -13.00 -3.33 -7.51
N ASP A 150 -13.64 -2.15 -7.49
CA ASP A 150 -14.38 -1.62 -8.63
C ASP A 150 -13.46 -1.36 -9.84
N ILE A 151 -12.27 -0.80 -9.64
CA ILE A 151 -11.27 -0.64 -10.69
C ILE A 151 -10.88 -2.00 -11.27
N ILE A 152 -10.54 -2.97 -10.42
CA ILE A 152 -10.19 -4.33 -10.86
C ILE A 152 -11.33 -4.96 -11.68
N ALA A 153 -12.57 -4.86 -11.22
CA ALA A 153 -13.73 -5.43 -11.90
C ALA A 153 -13.90 -4.87 -13.31
N ARG A 154 -13.68 -3.56 -13.49
CA ARG A 154 -13.79 -2.87 -14.79
C ARG A 154 -12.62 -3.14 -15.72
N ARG A 155 -11.39 -3.27 -15.20
CA ARG A 155 -10.15 -3.27 -16.00
C ARG A 155 -9.52 -4.65 -16.20
N LYS A 156 -9.86 -5.68 -15.44
CA LYS A 156 -9.21 -7.00 -15.50
C LYS A 156 -9.23 -7.68 -16.87
N ASN A 157 -10.19 -7.33 -17.73
CA ASN A 157 -10.35 -7.89 -19.07
C ASN A 157 -10.03 -6.86 -20.17
N THR A 158 -9.44 -5.73 -19.86
CA THR A 158 -9.02 -4.74 -20.86
C THR A 158 -7.99 -5.37 -21.80
N PRO A 159 -8.16 -5.28 -23.13
CA PRO A 159 -7.15 -5.75 -24.08
C PRO A 159 -5.80 -5.07 -23.83
N THR A 160 -4.72 -5.83 -23.91
CA THR A 160 -3.37 -5.36 -23.61
C THR A 160 -2.44 -5.57 -24.80
N ALA A 161 -1.51 -4.64 -24.98
CA ALA A 161 -0.39 -4.78 -25.91
C ALA A 161 0.89 -5.24 -25.18
N GLU A 162 1.90 -5.65 -25.91
CA GLU A 162 3.22 -6.00 -25.37
C GLU A 162 3.84 -4.81 -24.61
N ALA A 163 3.68 -3.59 -25.13
CA ALA A 163 4.17 -2.38 -24.50
C ALA A 163 3.55 -2.16 -23.09
N ASP A 164 2.26 -2.46 -22.91
CA ASP A 164 1.58 -2.34 -21.63
C ASP A 164 2.16 -3.33 -20.60
N ASN A 165 2.45 -4.55 -21.05
CA ASN A 165 3.10 -5.57 -20.20
C ASN A 165 4.52 -5.16 -19.79
N LYS A 166 5.28 -4.52 -20.67
CA LYS A 166 6.59 -3.96 -20.33
C LYS A 166 6.49 -2.85 -19.27
N LEU A 167 5.48 -1.98 -19.37
CA LEU A 167 5.21 -0.98 -18.34
C LEU A 167 4.91 -1.64 -16.97
N LYS A 168 4.14 -2.75 -16.97
CA LYS A 168 3.88 -3.50 -15.73
C LYS A 168 5.18 -4.05 -15.12
N LEU A 169 6.04 -4.64 -15.91
CA LEU A 169 7.32 -5.17 -15.42
C LEU A 169 8.23 -4.07 -14.87
N ARG A 170 8.31 -2.93 -15.55
CA ARG A 170 9.05 -1.75 -15.05
C ARG A 170 8.48 -1.18 -13.75
N ARG A 171 7.14 -1.08 -13.62
CA ARG A 171 6.52 -0.70 -12.37
C ARG A 171 6.89 -1.68 -11.24
N ASN A 172 6.88 -2.98 -11.53
CA ASN A 172 7.26 -4.01 -10.57
C ASN A 172 8.74 -3.90 -10.16
N SER A 173 9.64 -3.55 -11.08
CA SER A 173 11.05 -3.30 -10.76
C SER A 173 11.22 -2.11 -9.82
N LYS A 174 10.53 -0.99 -10.10
CA LYS A 174 10.53 0.17 -9.19
C LYS A 174 9.99 -0.19 -7.80
N TRP A 175 8.91 -0.97 -7.73
CA TRP A 175 8.39 -1.44 -6.46
C TRP A 175 9.40 -2.32 -5.72
N LEU A 176 10.04 -3.27 -6.41
CA LEU A 176 11.06 -4.14 -5.83
C LEU A 176 12.27 -3.34 -5.31
N GLU A 177 12.71 -2.34 -6.06
CA GLU A 177 13.77 -1.42 -5.66
C GLU A 177 13.38 -0.66 -4.38
N TYR A 178 12.17 -0.07 -4.36
CA TYR A 178 11.66 0.65 -3.19
C TYR A 178 11.67 -0.22 -1.93
N ILE A 179 11.06 -1.41 -1.98
CA ILE A 179 10.94 -2.28 -0.81
C ILE A 179 12.26 -2.83 -0.32
N THR A 180 13.26 -2.99 -1.20
CA THR A 180 14.59 -3.49 -0.82
C THR A 180 15.51 -2.42 -0.30
N ILE A 181 15.41 -1.19 -0.82
CA ILE A 181 16.34 -0.11 -0.50
C ILE A 181 15.77 0.87 0.52
N LYS A 182 14.51 1.27 0.39
CA LYS A 182 13.94 2.38 1.16
C LYS A 182 12.95 1.96 2.23
N ASP A 183 12.19 0.88 2.03
CA ASP A 183 11.13 0.50 2.95
C ASP A 183 11.68 0.12 4.33
N LYS A 184 11.31 0.95 5.33
CA LYS A 184 11.76 0.74 6.71
C LYS A 184 11.13 -0.48 7.36
N ALA A 185 9.88 -0.84 6.98
CA ALA A 185 9.17 -1.97 7.55
C ALA A 185 9.82 -3.30 7.11
N VAL A 186 10.24 -3.39 5.83
CA VAL A 186 10.98 -4.55 5.33
C VAL A 186 12.32 -4.69 6.05
N ARG A 187 13.07 -3.60 6.20
CA ARG A 187 14.35 -3.62 6.95
C ARG A 187 14.14 -4.02 8.40
N LEU A 188 13.19 -3.42 9.09
CA LEU A 188 12.86 -3.74 10.46
C LEU A 188 12.46 -5.21 10.60
N GLY A 189 11.69 -5.74 9.65
CA GLY A 189 11.33 -7.15 9.61
C GLY A 189 12.53 -8.07 9.51
N LEU A 190 13.50 -7.74 8.64
CA LEU A 190 14.76 -8.49 8.51
C LEU A 190 15.59 -8.42 9.80
N ASP A 191 15.72 -7.24 10.38
CA ASP A 191 16.46 -7.03 11.63
C ASP A 191 15.81 -7.76 12.82
N ALA A 192 14.48 -7.87 12.82
CA ALA A 192 13.71 -8.66 13.78
C ALA A 192 13.73 -10.16 13.53
N GLY A 193 14.45 -10.64 12.50
CA GLY A 193 14.60 -12.05 12.18
C GLY A 193 13.41 -12.67 11.43
N ILE A 194 12.57 -11.88 10.79
CA ILE A 194 11.54 -12.41 9.89
C ILE A 194 12.23 -13.14 8.74
N PRO A 195 11.88 -14.41 8.46
CA PRO A 195 12.49 -15.13 7.36
C PRO A 195 12.29 -14.38 6.03
N PRO A 196 13.35 -14.20 5.20
CA PRO A 196 13.25 -13.50 3.91
C PRO A 196 12.14 -14.04 3.01
N GLN A 197 11.83 -15.33 3.11
CA GLN A 197 10.75 -15.97 2.35
C GLN A 197 9.37 -15.37 2.66
N VAL A 198 9.14 -14.90 3.88
CA VAL A 198 7.89 -14.22 4.26
C VAL A 198 7.80 -12.88 3.54
N LEU A 199 8.88 -12.10 3.53
CA LEU A 199 8.94 -10.81 2.85
C LEU A 199 8.82 -10.97 1.32
N ILE A 200 9.49 -11.98 0.75
CA ILE A 200 9.37 -12.32 -0.68
C ILE A 200 7.92 -12.68 -1.01
N ALA A 201 7.30 -13.53 -0.22
CA ALA A 201 5.93 -13.97 -0.47
C ALA A 201 4.92 -12.83 -0.32
N LEU A 202 5.15 -11.87 0.58
CA LEU A 202 4.32 -10.70 0.76
C LEU A 202 4.60 -9.65 -0.32
N SER A 203 5.79 -9.07 -0.31
CA SER A 203 6.05 -7.77 -0.92
C SER A 203 6.69 -7.84 -2.30
N PHE A 204 7.34 -8.95 -2.66
CA PHE A 204 7.98 -9.02 -3.97
C PHE A 204 6.96 -9.26 -5.08
N PRO A 205 7.06 -8.54 -6.20
CA PRO A 205 6.21 -8.79 -7.36
C PRO A 205 6.49 -10.18 -7.95
N PRO A 206 5.51 -10.78 -8.66
CA PRO A 206 5.69 -12.09 -9.31
C PRO A 206 6.77 -12.11 -10.38
N SER A 207 6.95 -10.95 -11.04
CA SER A 207 7.91 -10.73 -12.12
C SER A 207 8.34 -9.27 -12.15
N ALA A 208 9.56 -9.00 -12.60
CA ALA A 208 10.13 -7.66 -12.75
C ALA A 208 11.13 -7.67 -13.93
N GLU A 209 11.37 -6.50 -14.53
CA GLU A 209 12.37 -6.28 -15.58
C GLU A 209 13.17 -5.02 -15.25
N PHE A 210 14.50 -5.17 -15.15
CA PHE A 210 15.46 -4.11 -14.83
C PHE A 210 16.18 -3.63 -16.08
#